data_d87042b7825503f4aa36bb68f4c4231c
#
_entry.id   d87042b7825503f4aa36bb68f4c4231c
#
_cell.length_a   1.000
_cell.length_b   1.000
_cell.length_c   1.000
_cell.angle_alpha   90.00
_cell.angle_beta   90.00
_cell.angle_gamma   90.00
#
_symmetry.space_group_name_H-M   'P 1'
#
loop_
_entity.id
_entity.type
_entity.pdbx_description
1 polymer ?
#
loop_
_entity_poly.entity_id
_entity_poly.type
_entity_poly.pdbx_seq_one_letter_code
_entity_poly.pdbx_strand_id
1 'polypeptide(L)'
;MKTHRIAVIPGDGTGPEVIGEGLKVLKAAAKKFKFGLKTKVFPFGGQHYLKTGKLVDEADEAELRTFDAIYLGAIGLSGAGAKYVDPGILEKNILLKLRFDFDQYINLRPVKLYPGVASPITGVSPEVMDYVVVRENTGGVYTGMGGIMMKGTPNEIASQEWVYNRFQVDRCLRYAFELAKKRHTKKAPFRGLSAEAKAAGRTARLTLCGKTNVLTNVFGLWERAAKEMAEEYPTVELAYRHVDAICLLMVQDPGQFDVIVTDNMFGDIITDLGAACQGGLGVAAGGNLNPDKGGVSMYEPIGGTAPDWTGKNGINPIAAIGAAALMIGNLGETKAAEAIEAAIAKTTPKMKTQLAGQMGWTTTQVGDLVAKSL
;
A
#
# COMPACT_ATOMS: atom_id res chain seq x y z
N MET A 1 -3.36 20.22 -21.99
CA MET A 1 -2.93 19.91 -20.60
C MET A 1 -3.85 18.81 -20.09
N LYS A 2 -3.28 17.66 -19.70
CA LYS A 2 -4.06 16.56 -19.14
C LYS A 2 -4.60 16.96 -17.77
N THR A 3 -5.86 16.66 -17.48
CA THR A 3 -6.49 16.96 -16.20
C THR A 3 -6.93 15.67 -15.55
N HIS A 4 -6.49 15.43 -14.32
CA HIS A 4 -6.86 14.25 -13.55
C HIS A 4 -8.01 14.58 -12.59
N ARG A 5 -9.01 13.71 -12.54
CA ARG A 5 -10.16 13.79 -11.64
C ARG A 5 -9.92 12.86 -10.46
N ILE A 6 -9.80 13.42 -9.27
CA ILE A 6 -9.49 12.66 -8.05
C ILE A 6 -10.66 12.71 -7.08
N ALA A 7 -11.20 11.56 -6.74
CA ALA A 7 -12.14 11.41 -5.64
C ALA A 7 -11.35 11.40 -4.32
N VAL A 8 -11.67 12.32 -3.42
CA VAL A 8 -10.97 12.45 -2.14
C VAL A 8 -11.88 11.95 -1.03
N ILE A 9 -11.46 10.97 -0.28
CA ILE A 9 -12.15 10.42 0.89
C ILE A 9 -11.24 10.68 2.11
N PRO A 10 -11.38 11.82 2.81
CA PRO A 10 -10.53 12.12 3.95
C PRO A 10 -10.70 11.13 5.09
N GLY A 11 -11.92 10.61 5.27
CA GLY A 11 -12.25 9.60 6.28
C GLY A 11 -12.24 10.16 7.70
N ASP A 12 -11.71 9.38 8.63
CA ASP A 12 -11.78 9.59 10.07
C ASP A 12 -10.43 9.97 10.71
N GLY A 13 -10.48 10.38 11.97
CA GLY A 13 -9.29 10.61 12.77
C GLY A 13 -8.38 11.68 12.21
N THR A 14 -7.12 11.34 12.00
CA THR A 14 -6.10 12.20 11.40
C THR A 14 -6.13 12.22 9.86
N GLY A 15 -6.99 11.40 9.24
CA GLY A 15 -7.13 11.32 7.78
C GLY A 15 -7.32 12.68 7.10
N PRO A 16 -8.27 13.53 7.54
CA PRO A 16 -8.45 14.87 6.96
C PRO A 16 -7.19 15.75 7.00
N GLU A 17 -6.40 15.68 8.10
CA GLU A 17 -5.18 16.45 8.26
C GLU A 17 -4.10 16.01 7.24
N VAL A 18 -3.81 14.71 7.18
CA VAL A 18 -2.74 14.19 6.32
C VAL A 18 -3.10 14.28 4.82
N ILE A 19 -4.38 14.08 4.47
CA ILE A 19 -4.86 14.25 3.09
C ILE A 19 -4.79 15.71 2.65
N GLY A 20 -5.09 16.65 3.55
CA GLY A 20 -4.91 18.07 3.29
C GLY A 20 -3.48 18.41 2.87
N GLU A 21 -2.49 17.85 3.55
CA GLU A 21 -1.08 18.04 3.22
C GLU A 21 -0.67 17.33 1.92
N GLY A 22 -1.15 16.11 1.70
CA GLY A 22 -0.96 15.41 0.43
C GLY A 22 -1.51 16.20 -0.77
N LEU A 23 -2.72 16.75 -0.66
CA LEU A 23 -3.33 17.59 -1.69
C LEU A 23 -2.56 18.90 -1.91
N LYS A 24 -2.01 19.51 -0.85
CA LYS A 24 -1.17 20.69 -0.94
C LYS A 24 0.07 20.43 -1.81
N VAL A 25 0.79 19.35 -1.52
CA VAL A 25 1.98 18.94 -2.28
C VAL A 25 1.61 18.57 -3.72
N LEU A 26 0.51 17.85 -3.92
CA LEU A 26 0.03 17.47 -5.24
C LEU A 26 -0.34 18.69 -6.10
N LYS A 27 -0.98 19.72 -5.52
CA LYS A 27 -1.27 20.98 -6.21
C LYS A 27 0.01 21.74 -6.59
N ALA A 28 1.03 21.76 -5.72
CA ALA A 28 2.33 22.37 -6.02
C ALA A 28 3.01 21.64 -7.19
N ALA A 29 3.01 20.30 -7.18
CA ALA A 29 3.53 19.49 -8.27
C ALA A 29 2.76 19.72 -9.58
N ALA A 30 1.43 19.77 -9.54
CA ALA A 30 0.59 20.02 -10.71
C ALA A 30 0.93 21.37 -11.38
N LYS A 31 1.13 22.41 -10.57
CA LYS A 31 1.58 23.74 -11.06
C LYS A 31 2.96 23.66 -11.72
N LYS A 32 3.92 22.98 -11.08
CA LYS A 32 5.31 22.87 -11.57
C LYS A 32 5.39 22.05 -12.85
N PHE A 33 4.68 20.92 -12.94
CA PHE A 33 4.74 19.98 -14.08
C PHE A 33 3.63 20.20 -15.11
N LYS A 34 2.77 21.22 -14.92
CA LYS A 34 1.77 21.69 -15.89
C LYS A 34 0.72 20.64 -16.24
N PHE A 35 0.14 19.95 -15.24
CA PHE A 35 -1.08 19.14 -15.39
C PHE A 35 -2.23 19.71 -14.56
N GLY A 36 -3.47 19.37 -14.92
CA GLY A 36 -4.67 19.79 -14.20
C GLY A 36 -5.07 18.81 -13.11
N LEU A 37 -5.69 19.35 -12.06
CA LEU A 37 -6.31 18.55 -11.00
C LEU A 37 -7.74 19.04 -10.77
N LYS A 38 -8.71 18.11 -10.77
CA LYS A 38 -10.08 18.35 -10.32
C LYS A 38 -10.37 17.37 -9.17
N THR A 39 -10.65 17.90 -8.00
CA THR A 39 -10.92 17.08 -6.82
C THR A 39 -12.36 17.23 -6.38
N LYS A 40 -12.99 16.12 -5.96
CA LYS A 40 -14.30 16.12 -5.27
C LYS A 40 -14.13 15.35 -3.96
N VAL A 41 -14.63 15.94 -2.86
CA VAL A 41 -14.59 15.32 -1.55
C VAL A 41 -15.85 14.48 -1.35
N PHE A 42 -15.66 13.24 -0.88
CA PHE A 42 -16.71 12.33 -0.45
C PHE A 42 -16.58 12.14 1.07
N PRO A 43 -17.67 12.33 1.84
CA PRO A 43 -17.60 12.38 3.31
C PRO A 43 -17.57 11.00 3.98
N PHE A 44 -17.26 9.93 3.25
CA PHE A 44 -17.31 8.56 3.78
C PHE A 44 -16.37 8.38 4.97
N GLY A 45 -16.87 7.70 5.99
CA GLY A 45 -16.17 7.41 7.24
C GLY A 45 -17.14 7.16 8.38
N GLY A 46 -16.61 6.79 9.54
CA GLY A 46 -17.41 6.48 10.72
C GLY A 46 -18.15 7.68 11.29
N GLN A 47 -17.56 8.87 11.23
CA GLN A 47 -18.24 10.10 11.68
C GLN A 47 -19.43 10.46 10.78
N HIS A 48 -19.31 10.21 9.48
CA HIS A 48 -20.41 10.36 8.54
C HIS A 48 -21.52 9.34 8.83
N TYR A 49 -21.13 8.08 9.02
CA TYR A 49 -22.06 7.00 9.35
C TYR A 49 -22.84 7.29 10.65
N LEU A 50 -22.17 7.73 11.72
CA LEU A 50 -22.82 8.09 12.97
C LEU A 50 -23.87 9.20 12.83
N LYS A 51 -23.64 10.16 11.92
CA LYS A 51 -24.55 11.29 11.69
C LYS A 51 -25.72 10.96 10.77
N THR A 52 -25.54 10.09 9.79
CA THR A 52 -26.46 9.91 8.67
C THR A 52 -26.98 8.50 8.51
N GLY A 53 -26.34 7.50 9.13
CA GLY A 53 -26.57 6.07 8.88
C GLY A 53 -26.13 5.59 7.51
N LYS A 54 -25.48 6.45 6.69
CA LYS A 54 -25.08 6.13 5.32
C LYS A 54 -23.65 5.61 5.24
N LEU A 55 -23.47 4.57 4.45
CA LEU A 55 -22.20 4.00 3.99
C LEU A 55 -22.08 4.28 2.48
N VAL A 56 -21.17 3.61 1.80
CA VAL A 56 -21.05 3.71 0.33
C VAL A 56 -22.17 2.91 -0.31
N ASP A 57 -23.04 3.56 -1.09
CA ASP A 57 -24.11 2.93 -1.84
C ASP A 57 -23.78 2.79 -3.34
N GLU A 58 -24.69 2.19 -4.13
CA GLU A 58 -24.50 1.97 -5.57
C GLU A 58 -24.39 3.28 -6.35
N ALA A 59 -25.07 4.33 -5.94
CA ALA A 59 -25.00 5.63 -6.60
C ALA A 59 -23.64 6.30 -6.37
N ASP A 60 -23.11 6.16 -5.14
CA ASP A 60 -21.78 6.62 -4.77
C ASP A 60 -20.71 5.88 -5.57
N GLU A 61 -20.84 4.55 -5.72
CA GLU A 61 -19.92 3.75 -6.53
C GLU A 61 -19.95 4.17 -8.00
N ALA A 62 -21.13 4.34 -8.57
CA ALA A 62 -21.30 4.78 -9.95
C ALA A 62 -20.61 6.14 -10.17
N GLU A 63 -20.71 7.05 -9.20
CA GLU A 63 -20.01 8.32 -9.27
C GLU A 63 -18.49 8.15 -9.12
N LEU A 64 -18.01 7.38 -8.13
CA LEU A 64 -16.59 7.11 -7.92
C LEU A 64 -15.91 6.51 -9.16
N ARG A 65 -16.62 5.65 -9.91
CA ARG A 65 -16.13 5.07 -11.17
C ARG A 65 -15.87 6.11 -12.27
N THR A 66 -16.38 7.33 -12.13
CA THR A 66 -16.13 8.42 -13.10
C THR A 66 -14.81 9.16 -12.83
N PHE A 67 -14.11 8.86 -11.75
CA PHE A 67 -12.83 9.48 -11.41
C PHE A 67 -11.65 8.64 -11.93
N ASP A 68 -10.49 9.29 -12.08
CA ASP A 68 -9.25 8.61 -12.50
C ASP A 68 -8.58 7.86 -11.35
N ALA A 69 -8.80 8.33 -10.11
CA ALA A 69 -8.31 7.67 -8.90
C ALA A 69 -9.08 8.12 -7.65
N ILE A 70 -8.97 7.32 -6.60
CA ILE A 70 -9.46 7.62 -5.25
C ILE A 70 -8.24 7.90 -4.36
N TYR A 71 -8.30 9.00 -3.60
CA TYR A 71 -7.31 9.35 -2.59
C TYR A 71 -7.95 9.29 -1.21
N LEU A 72 -7.60 8.24 -0.46
CA LEU A 72 -8.19 7.89 0.82
C LEU A 72 -7.27 8.29 1.98
N GLY A 73 -7.84 8.82 3.05
CA GLY A 73 -7.14 9.07 4.32
C GLY A 73 -7.14 7.85 5.22
N ALA A 74 -8.10 7.77 6.13
CA ALA A 74 -8.24 6.63 7.03
C ALA A 74 -9.70 6.34 7.35
N ILE A 75 -10.07 5.09 7.54
CA ILE A 75 -11.43 4.69 7.91
C ILE A 75 -11.38 3.98 9.25
N GLY A 76 -12.29 4.35 10.15
CA GLY A 76 -12.47 3.67 11.42
C GLY A 76 -12.80 4.63 12.57
N LEU A 77 -13.49 4.12 13.56
CA LEU A 77 -13.83 4.83 14.80
C LEU A 77 -13.11 4.19 15.98
N SER A 78 -12.83 5.02 16.98
CA SER A 78 -12.26 4.60 18.25
C SER A 78 -12.92 5.33 19.42
N GLY A 79 -12.67 4.86 20.64
CA GLY A 79 -13.20 5.49 21.85
C GLY A 79 -14.72 5.39 21.96
N ALA A 80 -15.37 6.48 22.41
CA ALA A 80 -16.80 6.50 22.65
C ALA A 80 -17.65 6.27 21.40
N GLY A 81 -17.18 6.74 20.23
CA GLY A 81 -17.89 6.57 18.95
C GLY A 81 -17.95 5.12 18.47
N ALA A 82 -16.91 4.32 18.75
CA ALA A 82 -16.85 2.91 18.35
C ALA A 82 -17.93 2.05 19.01
N LYS A 83 -18.44 2.44 20.17
CA LYS A 83 -19.50 1.72 20.91
C LYS A 83 -20.84 1.70 20.18
N TYR A 84 -21.06 2.61 19.23
CA TYR A 84 -22.32 2.74 18.50
C TYR A 84 -22.25 2.16 17.08
N VAL A 85 -21.17 1.49 16.76
CA VAL A 85 -20.95 0.91 15.42
C VAL A 85 -20.52 -0.54 15.58
N ASP A 86 -21.19 -1.45 14.87
CA ASP A 86 -20.84 -2.86 14.92
C ASP A 86 -19.39 -3.06 14.42
N PRO A 87 -18.62 -3.91 15.10
CA PRO A 87 -17.23 -4.18 14.70
C PRO A 87 -17.12 -4.59 13.23
N GLY A 88 -16.24 -3.92 12.49
CA GLY A 88 -15.95 -4.24 11.09
C GLY A 88 -16.97 -3.71 10.08
N ILE A 89 -18.03 -3.00 10.48
CA ILE A 89 -19.03 -2.47 9.53
C ILE A 89 -18.41 -1.43 8.58
N LEU A 90 -17.56 -0.55 9.09
CA LEU A 90 -16.90 0.48 8.30
C LEU A 90 -15.86 -0.12 7.35
N GLU A 91 -15.05 -1.03 7.85
CA GLU A 91 -14.06 -1.74 7.06
C GLU A 91 -14.71 -2.54 5.93
N LYS A 92 -15.77 -3.28 6.23
CA LYS A 92 -16.49 -4.11 5.23
C LYS A 92 -17.22 -3.26 4.19
N ASN A 93 -17.92 -2.20 4.61
CA ASN A 93 -18.82 -1.47 3.72
C ASN A 93 -18.24 -0.17 3.15
N ILE A 94 -17.00 0.16 3.47
CA ILE A 94 -16.25 1.25 2.83
C ILE A 94 -14.97 0.69 2.21
N LEU A 95 -14.02 0.27 3.04
CA LEU A 95 -12.67 -0.08 2.56
C LEU A 95 -12.66 -1.36 1.72
N LEU A 96 -13.16 -2.47 2.27
CA LEU A 96 -13.21 -3.76 1.55
C LEU A 96 -14.20 -3.70 0.40
N LYS A 97 -15.35 -3.03 0.57
CA LYS A 97 -16.31 -2.81 -0.50
C LYS A 97 -15.66 -2.14 -1.71
N LEU A 98 -14.93 -1.03 -1.52
CA LEU A 98 -14.21 -0.36 -2.60
C LEU A 98 -13.13 -1.27 -3.23
N ARG A 99 -12.41 -2.07 -2.44
CA ARG A 99 -11.42 -3.01 -2.99
C ARG A 99 -12.06 -4.08 -3.89
N PHE A 100 -13.16 -4.69 -3.44
CA PHE A 100 -13.83 -5.77 -4.17
C PHE A 100 -14.64 -5.23 -5.36
N ASP A 101 -15.48 -4.23 -5.16
CA ASP A 101 -16.40 -3.75 -6.19
C ASP A 101 -15.67 -3.02 -7.33
N PHE A 102 -14.52 -2.40 -7.04
CA PHE A 102 -13.65 -1.81 -8.06
C PHE A 102 -12.57 -2.79 -8.57
N ASP A 103 -12.63 -4.05 -8.15
CA ASP A 103 -11.66 -5.10 -8.49
C ASP A 103 -10.21 -4.62 -8.34
N GLN A 104 -9.90 -3.98 -7.23
CA GLN A 104 -8.56 -3.46 -6.91
C GLN A 104 -7.67 -4.62 -6.43
N TYR A 105 -7.31 -5.51 -7.36
CA TYR A 105 -6.71 -6.81 -7.06
C TYR A 105 -5.23 -6.77 -6.68
N ILE A 106 -4.57 -5.63 -6.79
CA ILE A 106 -3.20 -5.42 -6.33
C ILE A 106 -3.20 -4.47 -5.14
N ASN A 107 -2.62 -4.89 -4.04
CA ASN A 107 -2.24 -3.99 -2.95
C ASN A 107 -0.73 -3.75 -3.03
N LEU A 108 -0.36 -2.56 -3.48
CA LEU A 108 1.03 -2.18 -3.72
C LEU A 108 1.58 -1.47 -2.49
N ARG A 109 2.64 -2.01 -1.91
CA ARG A 109 3.25 -1.54 -0.65
C ARG A 109 4.76 -1.34 -0.83
N PRO A 110 5.23 -0.16 -1.24
CA PRO A 110 6.65 0.18 -1.23
C PRO A 110 7.19 0.20 0.20
N VAL A 111 8.35 -0.42 0.41
CA VAL A 111 9.12 -0.36 1.66
C VAL A 111 10.45 0.31 1.33
N LYS A 112 10.57 1.57 1.74
CA LYS A 112 11.69 2.42 1.39
C LYS A 112 12.14 3.24 2.59
N LEU A 113 13.38 3.07 3.01
CA LEU A 113 13.96 3.91 4.04
C LEU A 113 14.36 5.27 3.44
N TYR A 114 13.77 6.33 3.93
CA TYR A 114 14.18 7.68 3.51
C TYR A 114 15.41 8.15 4.30
N PRO A 115 16.27 9.02 3.69
CA PRO A 115 17.37 9.63 4.40
C PRO A 115 16.92 10.32 5.70
N GLY A 116 17.69 10.15 6.77
CA GLY A 116 17.38 10.75 8.07
C GLY A 116 16.25 10.09 8.87
N VAL A 117 15.59 9.08 8.31
CA VAL A 117 14.59 8.28 9.05
C VAL A 117 15.30 7.20 9.85
N ALA A 118 14.98 7.11 11.15
CA ALA A 118 15.50 6.06 12.01
C ALA A 118 14.81 4.72 11.72
N SER A 119 15.59 3.70 11.40
CA SER A 119 15.15 2.32 11.32
C SER A 119 15.47 1.59 12.62
N PRO A 120 14.64 0.62 13.05
CA PRO A 120 15.01 -0.27 14.16
C PRO A 120 16.13 -1.26 13.78
N ILE A 121 16.50 -1.34 12.50
CA ILE A 121 17.55 -2.23 12.00
C ILE A 121 18.89 -1.49 12.03
N THR A 122 19.82 -2.00 12.83
CA THR A 122 21.15 -1.40 12.94
C THR A 122 21.93 -1.52 11.62
N GLY A 123 22.55 -0.42 11.18
CA GLY A 123 23.43 -0.39 10.02
C GLY A 123 22.72 -0.44 8.66
N VAL A 124 21.38 -0.40 8.61
CA VAL A 124 20.65 -0.31 7.34
C VAL A 124 20.71 1.11 6.76
N SER A 125 20.84 1.22 5.45
CA SER A 125 20.84 2.50 4.75
C SER A 125 19.70 2.61 3.73
N PRO A 126 19.35 3.83 3.26
CA PRO A 126 18.33 4.02 2.23
C PRO A 126 18.60 3.25 0.94
N GLU A 127 19.89 3.05 0.59
CA GLU A 127 20.27 2.29 -0.60
C GLU A 127 20.05 0.79 -0.42
N VAL A 128 19.99 0.32 0.85
CA VAL A 128 19.78 -1.09 1.17
C VAL A 128 18.30 -1.44 1.25
N MET A 129 17.49 -0.57 1.83
CA MET A 129 16.07 -0.82 2.03
C MET A 129 15.24 -0.05 1.00
N ASP A 130 15.05 -0.65 -0.17
CA ASP A 130 14.15 -0.19 -1.24
C ASP A 130 13.60 -1.40 -1.99
N TYR A 131 12.48 -1.94 -1.52
CA TYR A 131 11.76 -3.04 -2.16
C TYR A 131 10.26 -2.79 -2.15
N VAL A 132 9.51 -3.57 -2.91
CA VAL A 132 8.06 -3.42 -3.02
C VAL A 132 7.37 -4.75 -2.75
N VAL A 133 6.33 -4.74 -1.94
CA VAL A 133 5.44 -5.89 -1.77
C VAL A 133 4.23 -5.72 -2.67
N VAL A 134 4.01 -6.69 -3.54
CA VAL A 134 2.80 -6.87 -4.35
C VAL A 134 1.94 -7.91 -3.65
N ARG A 135 0.96 -7.43 -2.89
CA ARG A 135 -0.01 -8.25 -2.16
C ARG A 135 -1.23 -8.45 -3.04
N GLU A 136 -1.68 -9.68 -3.24
CA GLU A 136 -3.00 -9.94 -3.81
C GLU A 136 -4.06 -9.38 -2.87
N ASN A 137 -5.17 -8.82 -3.38
CA ASN A 137 -6.04 -7.96 -2.59
C ASN A 137 -7.52 -8.36 -2.61
N THR A 138 -7.90 -9.39 -3.37
CA THR A 138 -9.31 -9.79 -3.59
C THR A 138 -9.61 -11.26 -3.24
N GLY A 139 -8.61 -12.02 -2.82
CA GLY A 139 -8.73 -13.43 -2.50
C GLY A 139 -8.34 -13.79 -1.07
N GLY A 140 -8.05 -15.07 -0.87
CA GLY A 140 -7.60 -15.63 0.40
C GLY A 140 -8.69 -15.71 1.45
N VAL A 141 -8.30 -15.57 2.71
CA VAL A 141 -9.23 -15.61 3.85
C VAL A 141 -10.13 -14.36 3.95
N TYR A 142 -9.76 -13.28 3.23
CA TYR A 142 -10.54 -12.03 3.20
C TYR A 142 -11.83 -12.14 2.38
N THR A 143 -12.03 -13.23 1.62
CA THR A 143 -13.29 -13.50 0.91
C THR A 143 -14.47 -13.74 1.87
N GLY A 144 -14.18 -14.04 3.14
CA GLY A 144 -15.20 -14.33 4.14
C GLY A 144 -15.86 -15.71 3.99
N MET A 145 -15.34 -16.59 3.13
CA MET A 145 -15.84 -17.96 3.00
C MET A 145 -15.53 -18.75 4.26
N GLY A 146 -16.56 -19.41 4.81
CA GLY A 146 -16.49 -20.14 6.05
C GLY A 146 -17.80 -20.09 6.82
N GLY A 147 -17.76 -20.50 8.08
CA GLY A 147 -18.97 -20.49 8.91
C GLY A 147 -18.72 -20.88 10.36
N ILE A 148 -19.79 -20.78 11.14
CA ILE A 148 -19.80 -21.17 12.55
C ILE A 148 -20.94 -22.13 12.76
N MET A 149 -20.67 -23.26 13.43
CA MET A 149 -21.69 -24.23 13.92
C MET A 149 -21.65 -24.32 15.45
N MET A 150 -22.79 -24.56 16.08
CA MET A 150 -22.95 -24.72 17.53
C MET A 150 -22.44 -23.54 18.36
N LYS A 151 -22.58 -22.31 17.83
CA LYS A 151 -22.08 -21.07 18.44
C LYS A 151 -22.49 -20.95 19.92
N GLY A 152 -21.53 -20.62 20.78
CA GLY A 152 -21.75 -20.44 22.22
C GLY A 152 -21.80 -21.71 23.01
N THR A 153 -21.49 -22.88 22.43
CA THR A 153 -21.40 -24.16 23.12
C THR A 153 -19.97 -24.69 23.21
N PRO A 154 -19.65 -25.64 24.10
CA PRO A 154 -18.30 -26.24 24.13
C PRO A 154 -17.90 -26.99 22.84
N ASN A 155 -18.87 -27.28 21.97
CA ASN A 155 -18.67 -27.94 20.68
C ASN A 155 -18.71 -26.98 19.50
N GLU A 156 -18.52 -25.67 19.74
CA GLU A 156 -18.50 -24.67 18.69
C GLU A 156 -17.39 -24.96 17.67
N ILE A 157 -17.74 -24.92 16.39
CA ILE A 157 -16.82 -25.07 15.28
C ILE A 157 -16.85 -23.77 14.46
N ALA A 158 -15.68 -23.17 14.23
CA ALA A 158 -15.51 -22.04 13.33
C ALA A 158 -14.55 -22.40 12.20
N SER A 159 -14.92 -22.09 10.96
CA SER A 159 -14.07 -22.25 9.77
C SER A 159 -13.91 -20.94 9.01
N GLN A 160 -12.74 -20.72 8.44
CA GLN A 160 -12.43 -19.65 7.52
C GLN A 160 -11.57 -20.21 6.40
N GLU A 161 -12.06 -20.14 5.16
CA GLU A 161 -11.40 -20.79 4.04
C GLU A 161 -10.42 -19.83 3.33
N TRP A 162 -9.32 -20.40 2.86
CA TRP A 162 -8.30 -19.69 2.08
C TRP A 162 -8.47 -20.03 0.60
N VAL A 163 -9.13 -19.13 -0.15
CA VAL A 163 -9.61 -19.43 -1.50
C VAL A 163 -8.92 -18.57 -2.54
N TYR A 164 -8.35 -19.22 -3.55
CA TYR A 164 -7.81 -18.60 -4.77
C TYR A 164 -8.20 -19.39 -6.01
N ASN A 165 -8.51 -18.69 -7.07
CA ASN A 165 -8.55 -19.28 -8.39
C ASN A 165 -7.30 -18.88 -9.22
N ARG A 166 -7.05 -19.64 -10.30
CA ARG A 166 -5.88 -19.43 -11.14
C ARG A 166 -5.82 -18.02 -11.76
N PHE A 167 -6.95 -17.46 -12.17
CA PHE A 167 -7.03 -16.12 -12.76
C PHE A 167 -6.55 -15.03 -11.79
N GLN A 168 -6.98 -15.08 -10.52
CA GLN A 168 -6.53 -14.12 -9.48
C GLN A 168 -5.01 -14.20 -9.27
N VAL A 169 -4.48 -15.41 -9.19
CA VAL A 169 -3.04 -15.65 -9.02
C VAL A 169 -2.25 -15.13 -10.21
N ASP A 170 -2.66 -15.49 -11.43
CA ASP A 170 -1.95 -15.11 -12.66
C ASP A 170 -1.89 -13.61 -12.86
N ARG A 171 -2.98 -12.87 -12.66
CA ARG A 171 -2.97 -11.41 -12.84
C ARG A 171 -2.10 -10.70 -11.80
N CYS A 172 -2.07 -11.20 -10.57
CA CYS A 172 -1.21 -10.67 -9.52
C CYS A 172 0.28 -10.94 -9.83
N LEU A 173 0.61 -12.17 -10.20
CA LEU A 173 1.97 -12.54 -10.62
C LEU A 173 2.44 -11.73 -11.82
N ARG A 174 1.61 -11.56 -12.84
CA ARG A 174 1.95 -10.76 -14.03
C ARG A 174 2.29 -9.33 -13.68
N TYR A 175 1.48 -8.70 -12.83
CA TYR A 175 1.78 -7.36 -12.34
C TYR A 175 3.14 -7.31 -11.62
N ALA A 176 3.43 -8.28 -10.76
CA ALA A 176 4.67 -8.34 -10.00
C ALA A 176 5.91 -8.56 -10.89
N PHE A 177 5.82 -9.44 -11.90
CA PHE A 177 6.89 -9.64 -12.88
C PHE A 177 7.15 -8.39 -13.72
N GLU A 178 6.09 -7.73 -14.22
CA GLU A 178 6.22 -6.47 -14.97
C GLU A 178 6.83 -5.35 -14.10
N LEU A 179 6.45 -5.28 -12.83
CA LEU A 179 7.03 -4.32 -11.90
C LEU A 179 8.52 -4.60 -11.69
N ALA A 180 8.91 -5.84 -11.40
CA ALA A 180 10.32 -6.22 -11.23
C ALA A 180 11.15 -5.87 -12.48
N LYS A 181 10.65 -6.20 -13.67
CA LYS A 181 11.29 -5.87 -14.94
C LYS A 181 11.48 -4.37 -15.15
N LYS A 182 10.52 -3.54 -14.70
CA LYS A 182 10.58 -2.07 -14.82
C LYS A 182 11.55 -1.41 -13.84
N ARG A 183 11.78 -2.01 -12.68
CA ARG A 183 12.63 -1.44 -11.63
C ARG A 183 14.12 -1.43 -12.02
N HIS A 184 14.55 -2.36 -12.87
CA HIS A 184 15.97 -2.55 -13.19
C HIS A 184 16.25 -2.69 -14.68
N THR A 185 17.48 -2.40 -15.07
CA THR A 185 17.96 -2.46 -16.45
C THR A 185 19.30 -3.21 -16.53
N LYS A 186 19.75 -3.56 -17.74
CA LYS A 186 21.08 -4.16 -17.96
C LYS A 186 22.21 -3.26 -17.45
N LYS A 187 22.04 -1.93 -17.46
CA LYS A 187 23.05 -0.97 -16.97
C LYS A 187 23.02 -0.79 -15.46
N ALA A 188 21.87 -1.04 -14.84
CA ALA A 188 21.66 -0.95 -13.41
C ALA A 188 20.84 -2.16 -12.94
N PRO A 189 21.44 -3.35 -12.88
CA PRO A 189 20.76 -4.56 -12.43
C PRO A 189 20.55 -4.52 -10.91
N PHE A 190 19.58 -5.28 -10.42
CA PHE A 190 19.36 -5.45 -9.01
C PHE A 190 20.61 -6.04 -8.34
N ARG A 191 21.08 -5.40 -7.28
CA ARG A 191 22.33 -5.80 -6.59
C ARG A 191 22.25 -7.14 -5.88
N GLY A 192 21.04 -7.53 -5.39
CA GLY A 192 20.79 -8.75 -4.64
C GLY A 192 20.63 -10.01 -5.49
N LEU A 193 20.86 -9.96 -6.82
CA LEU A 193 20.81 -11.14 -7.68
C LEU A 193 21.79 -12.21 -7.22
N SER A 194 21.40 -13.50 -7.38
CA SER A 194 22.29 -14.63 -7.18
C SER A 194 23.44 -14.64 -8.20
N ALA A 195 24.50 -15.38 -7.91
CA ALA A 195 25.63 -15.53 -8.84
C ALA A 195 25.16 -16.13 -10.17
N GLU A 196 24.29 -17.14 -10.11
CA GLU A 196 23.71 -17.83 -11.26
C GLU A 196 22.83 -16.88 -12.09
N ALA A 197 22.01 -16.05 -11.41
CA ALA A 197 21.17 -15.06 -12.10
C ALA A 197 21.99 -13.98 -12.81
N LYS A 198 23.08 -13.52 -12.18
CA LYS A 198 24.03 -12.57 -12.80
C LYS A 198 24.72 -13.19 -14.01
N ALA A 199 25.18 -14.42 -13.90
CA ALA A 199 25.80 -15.15 -15.02
C ALA A 199 24.82 -15.39 -16.18
N ALA A 200 23.53 -15.59 -15.89
CA ALA A 200 22.47 -15.71 -16.88
C ALA A 200 22.00 -14.35 -17.47
N GLY A 201 22.62 -13.23 -17.07
CA GLY A 201 22.28 -11.89 -17.56
C GLY A 201 20.93 -11.36 -17.07
N ARG A 202 20.40 -11.87 -15.95
CA ARG A 202 19.17 -11.36 -15.34
C ARG A 202 19.41 -9.98 -14.72
N THR A 203 18.34 -9.18 -14.62
CA THR A 203 18.46 -7.79 -14.17
C THR A 203 17.62 -7.49 -12.93
N ALA A 204 16.61 -8.29 -12.62
CA ALA A 204 15.67 -8.07 -11.52
C ALA A 204 15.39 -9.39 -10.78
N ARG A 205 14.83 -9.29 -9.58
CA ARG A 205 14.36 -10.43 -8.79
C ARG A 205 12.90 -10.26 -8.39
N LEU A 206 12.11 -11.33 -8.56
CA LEU A 206 10.80 -11.50 -7.95
C LEU A 206 10.88 -12.62 -6.92
N THR A 207 10.50 -12.33 -5.68
CA THR A 207 10.44 -13.33 -4.62
C THR A 207 8.99 -13.69 -4.33
N LEU A 208 8.60 -14.93 -4.60
CA LEU A 208 7.30 -15.47 -4.16
C LEU A 208 7.38 -15.80 -2.67
N CYS A 209 6.53 -15.15 -1.89
CA CYS A 209 6.31 -15.44 -0.47
C CYS A 209 5.14 -16.41 -0.32
N GLY A 210 5.35 -17.53 0.33
CA GLY A 210 4.32 -18.55 0.53
C GLY A 210 4.56 -19.42 1.74
N LYS A 211 3.83 -20.54 1.83
CA LYS A 211 3.99 -21.57 2.89
C LYS A 211 3.65 -22.96 2.33
N THR A 212 4.28 -23.35 1.23
CA THR A 212 3.98 -24.60 0.51
C THR A 212 4.20 -25.86 1.32
N ASN A 213 5.03 -25.84 2.34
CA ASN A 213 5.29 -26.98 3.22
C ASN A 213 4.10 -27.33 4.15
N VAL A 214 3.13 -26.42 4.32
CA VAL A 214 1.94 -26.62 5.16
C VAL A 214 0.68 -26.36 4.36
N LEU A 215 0.58 -25.23 3.68
CA LEU A 215 -0.57 -24.82 2.89
C LEU A 215 -0.39 -25.27 1.42
N THR A 216 -0.29 -26.60 1.24
CA THR A 216 0.14 -27.25 0.01
C THR A 216 -0.75 -26.96 -1.19
N ASN A 217 -2.08 -26.90 -0.99
CA ASN A 217 -3.03 -26.68 -2.09
C ASN A 217 -2.94 -25.25 -2.62
N VAL A 218 -3.09 -24.27 -1.73
CA VAL A 218 -3.14 -22.86 -2.10
C VAL A 218 -1.79 -22.38 -2.63
N PHE A 219 -0.72 -22.56 -1.84
CA PHE A 219 0.60 -22.10 -2.27
C PHE A 219 1.23 -23.00 -3.33
N GLY A 220 0.79 -24.27 -3.47
CA GLY A 220 1.13 -25.09 -4.63
C GLY A 220 0.56 -24.54 -5.94
N LEU A 221 -0.64 -23.93 -5.92
CA LEU A 221 -1.18 -23.19 -7.07
C LEU A 221 -0.30 -21.97 -7.39
N TRP A 222 0.04 -21.15 -6.39
CA TRP A 222 0.89 -19.98 -6.57
C TRP A 222 2.29 -20.33 -7.12
N GLU A 223 2.90 -21.38 -6.58
CA GLU A 223 4.25 -21.79 -6.98
C GLU A 223 4.29 -22.32 -8.43
N ARG A 224 3.30 -23.14 -8.82
CA ARG A 224 3.20 -23.61 -10.22
C ARG A 224 2.96 -22.45 -11.17
N ALA A 225 2.01 -21.57 -10.86
CA ALA A 225 1.71 -20.41 -11.68
C ALA A 225 2.92 -19.48 -11.84
N ALA A 226 3.67 -19.25 -10.76
CA ALA A 226 4.86 -18.41 -10.79
C ALA A 226 5.98 -19.03 -11.64
N LYS A 227 6.19 -20.35 -11.55
CA LYS A 227 7.19 -21.07 -12.38
C LYS A 227 6.84 -21.02 -13.86
N GLU A 228 5.59 -21.28 -14.20
CA GLU A 228 5.10 -21.20 -15.60
C GLU A 228 5.26 -19.78 -16.15
N MET A 229 4.87 -18.78 -15.38
CA MET A 229 4.98 -17.38 -15.81
C MET A 229 6.43 -16.88 -15.91
N ALA A 230 7.36 -17.40 -15.09
CA ALA A 230 8.77 -17.02 -15.15
C ALA A 230 9.43 -17.32 -16.51
N GLU A 231 8.90 -18.26 -17.29
CA GLU A 231 9.37 -18.55 -18.65
C GLU A 231 9.14 -17.37 -19.61
N GLU A 232 8.09 -16.56 -19.34
CA GLU A 232 7.79 -15.33 -20.12
C GLU A 232 8.73 -14.16 -19.74
N TYR A 233 9.42 -14.25 -18.59
CA TYR A 233 10.26 -13.17 -18.03
C TYR A 233 11.70 -13.58 -17.80
N PRO A 234 12.47 -13.93 -18.85
CA PRO A 234 13.83 -14.49 -18.73
C PRO A 234 14.84 -13.53 -18.07
N THR A 235 14.54 -12.24 -18.00
CA THR A 235 15.38 -11.24 -17.32
C THR A 235 15.12 -11.11 -15.84
N VAL A 236 14.09 -11.79 -15.30
CA VAL A 236 13.73 -11.74 -13.87
C VAL A 236 14.11 -13.05 -13.21
N GLU A 237 14.86 -13.00 -12.13
CA GLU A 237 15.12 -14.14 -11.26
C GLU A 237 13.88 -14.41 -10.41
N LEU A 238 13.28 -15.59 -10.54
CA LEU A 238 12.24 -16.04 -9.61
C LEU A 238 12.88 -16.73 -8.41
N ALA A 239 12.67 -16.21 -7.22
CA ALA A 239 13.03 -16.81 -5.96
C ALA A 239 11.78 -17.21 -5.16
N TYR A 240 11.88 -18.21 -4.29
CA TYR A 240 10.83 -18.61 -3.37
C TYR A 240 11.34 -18.54 -1.92
N ARG A 241 10.50 -18.05 -1.01
CA ARG A 241 10.76 -18.08 0.43
C ARG A 241 9.48 -18.35 1.21
N HIS A 242 9.59 -19.12 2.29
CA HIS A 242 8.50 -19.23 3.26
C HIS A 242 8.32 -17.90 4.00
N VAL A 243 7.08 -17.61 4.39
CA VAL A 243 6.71 -16.33 5.04
C VAL A 243 7.51 -16.05 6.32
N ASP A 244 7.76 -17.08 7.14
CA ASP A 244 8.58 -16.99 8.33
C ASP A 244 10.05 -16.63 8.01
N ALA A 245 10.62 -17.20 6.96
CA ALA A 245 11.94 -16.82 6.47
C ALA A 245 11.94 -15.39 5.90
N ILE A 246 10.88 -14.96 5.21
CA ILE A 246 10.73 -13.56 4.75
C ILE A 246 10.77 -12.61 5.94
N CYS A 247 9.99 -12.86 7.00
CA CYS A 247 9.97 -12.01 8.18
C CYS A 247 11.38 -11.88 8.82
N LEU A 248 12.10 -12.99 8.92
CA LEU A 248 13.47 -13.00 9.43
C LEU A 248 14.41 -12.15 8.54
N LEU A 249 14.37 -12.40 7.23
CA LEU A 249 15.26 -11.76 6.26
C LEU A 249 14.94 -10.28 6.03
N MET A 250 13.69 -9.84 6.18
CA MET A 250 13.33 -8.43 6.17
C MET A 250 14.02 -7.62 7.26
N VAL A 251 14.36 -8.27 8.38
CA VAL A 251 15.10 -7.66 9.50
C VAL A 251 16.61 -7.86 9.36
N GLN A 252 17.08 -9.04 8.95
CA GLN A 252 18.51 -9.35 8.90
C GLN A 252 19.20 -8.82 7.65
N ASP A 253 18.55 -8.90 6.49
CA ASP A 253 19.12 -8.53 5.18
C ASP A 253 18.03 -8.06 4.21
N PRO A 254 17.40 -6.89 4.47
CA PRO A 254 16.35 -6.36 3.61
C PRO A 254 16.82 -6.09 2.18
N GLY A 255 18.12 -5.92 1.98
CA GLY A 255 18.73 -5.65 0.68
C GLY A 255 18.70 -6.79 -0.32
N GLN A 256 18.31 -7.98 0.09
CA GLN A 256 18.11 -9.10 -0.84
C GLN A 256 16.75 -9.06 -1.57
N PHE A 257 15.82 -8.21 -1.15
CA PHE A 257 14.50 -8.08 -1.77
C PHE A 257 14.45 -6.94 -2.77
N ASP A 258 13.81 -7.18 -3.90
CA ASP A 258 13.46 -6.19 -4.91
C ASP A 258 11.93 -6.07 -5.03
N VAL A 259 11.28 -7.14 -5.53
CA VAL A 259 9.82 -7.26 -5.50
C VAL A 259 9.46 -8.56 -4.78
N ILE A 260 8.58 -8.48 -3.81
CA ILE A 260 7.97 -9.62 -3.14
C ILE A 260 6.53 -9.73 -3.64
N VAL A 261 6.10 -10.90 -4.10
CA VAL A 261 4.71 -11.18 -4.41
C VAL A 261 4.15 -12.20 -3.43
N THR A 262 2.92 -11.98 -2.97
CA THR A 262 2.30 -12.86 -1.98
C THR A 262 0.78 -12.79 -2.01
N ASP A 263 0.15 -13.72 -1.31
CA ASP A 263 -1.28 -13.71 -1.05
C ASP A 263 -1.73 -12.53 -0.18
N ASN A 264 -3.04 -12.42 0.01
CA ASN A 264 -3.65 -11.32 0.74
C ASN A 264 -3.22 -11.28 2.22
N MET A 265 -3.29 -12.38 2.95
CA MET A 265 -3.05 -12.40 4.39
C MET A 265 -1.58 -12.24 4.75
N PHE A 266 -0.69 -12.99 4.10
CA PHE A 266 0.75 -12.83 4.34
C PHE A 266 1.23 -11.45 3.91
N GLY A 267 0.65 -10.93 2.81
CA GLY A 267 0.92 -9.57 2.36
C GLY A 267 0.57 -8.51 3.40
N ASP A 268 -0.55 -8.68 4.11
CA ASP A 268 -0.93 -7.79 5.21
C ASP A 268 0.12 -7.79 6.32
N ILE A 269 0.51 -8.98 6.77
CA ILE A 269 1.44 -9.14 7.90
C ILE A 269 2.84 -8.61 7.56
N ILE A 270 3.40 -9.02 6.41
CA ILE A 270 4.78 -8.64 6.08
C ILE A 270 4.91 -7.16 5.69
N THR A 271 3.84 -6.52 5.22
CA THR A 271 3.89 -5.08 4.91
C THR A 271 3.91 -4.20 6.15
N ASP A 272 3.25 -4.61 7.24
CA ASP A 272 3.34 -3.91 8.51
C ASP A 272 4.72 -4.09 9.17
N LEU A 273 5.31 -5.29 9.04
CA LEU A 273 6.71 -5.50 9.42
C LEU A 273 7.65 -4.60 8.58
N GLY A 274 7.44 -4.53 7.26
CA GLY A 274 8.18 -3.65 6.37
C GLY A 274 8.04 -2.18 6.75
N ALA A 275 6.81 -1.75 7.08
CA ALA A 275 6.55 -0.39 7.56
C ALA A 275 7.31 -0.08 8.86
N ALA A 276 7.33 -1.01 9.82
CA ALA A 276 8.12 -0.87 11.03
C ALA A 276 9.62 -0.73 10.72
N CYS A 277 10.14 -1.59 9.84
CA CYS A 277 11.56 -1.57 9.43
C CYS A 277 11.98 -0.27 8.74
N GLN A 278 11.11 0.34 7.92
CA GLN A 278 11.41 1.59 7.19
C GLN A 278 11.23 2.88 8.03
N GLY A 279 10.91 2.75 9.33
CA GLY A 279 10.76 3.90 10.23
C GLY A 279 9.33 4.21 10.67
N GLY A 280 8.40 3.28 10.48
CA GLY A 280 7.05 3.30 11.01
C GLY A 280 5.97 3.68 9.98
N LEU A 281 4.72 3.54 10.39
CA LEU A 281 3.53 3.78 9.55
C LEU A 281 3.42 5.21 9.01
N GLY A 282 4.02 6.18 9.69
CA GLY A 282 4.00 7.60 9.28
C GLY A 282 4.72 7.90 7.96
N VAL A 283 5.53 6.96 7.44
CA VAL A 283 6.24 7.06 6.16
C VAL A 283 5.78 6.00 5.15
N ALA A 284 4.86 5.12 5.54
CA ALA A 284 4.41 3.99 4.74
C ALA A 284 3.20 4.37 3.88
N ALA A 285 3.40 4.47 2.57
CA ALA A 285 2.36 4.69 1.57
C ALA A 285 1.93 3.38 0.91
N GLY A 286 0.71 3.34 0.39
CA GLY A 286 0.20 2.18 -0.33
C GLY A 286 -0.84 2.53 -1.38
N GLY A 287 -1.15 1.56 -2.23
CA GLY A 287 -2.22 1.67 -3.21
C GLY A 287 -2.96 0.34 -3.40
N ASN A 288 -4.27 0.43 -3.52
CA ASN A 288 -5.15 -0.65 -3.94
C ASN A 288 -5.43 -0.44 -5.43
N LEU A 289 -4.86 -1.26 -6.29
CA LEU A 289 -4.81 -0.98 -7.72
C LEU A 289 -5.70 -1.92 -8.52
N ASN A 290 -6.41 -1.32 -9.45
CA ASN A 290 -6.88 -2.00 -10.64
C ASN A 290 -6.08 -1.44 -11.82
N PRO A 291 -5.01 -2.10 -12.26
CA PRO A 291 -4.15 -1.61 -13.34
C PRO A 291 -4.72 -1.79 -14.73
N ASP A 292 -5.89 -2.43 -14.86
CA ASP A 292 -6.53 -2.69 -16.13
C ASP A 292 -7.10 -1.39 -16.73
N LYS A 293 -7.30 -1.40 -18.04
CA LYS A 293 -7.82 -0.22 -18.74
C LYS A 293 -9.21 0.17 -18.23
N GLY A 294 -9.31 1.38 -17.67
CA GLY A 294 -10.55 1.91 -17.08
C GLY A 294 -10.75 1.52 -15.62
N GLY A 295 -9.83 0.78 -15.02
CA GLY A 295 -9.84 0.48 -13.59
C GLY A 295 -9.58 1.74 -12.75
N VAL A 296 -10.33 1.89 -11.66
CA VAL A 296 -10.13 2.98 -10.70
C VAL A 296 -9.39 2.46 -9.49
N SER A 297 -8.19 2.99 -9.27
CA SER A 297 -7.32 2.63 -8.16
C SER A 297 -7.48 3.58 -6.97
N MET A 298 -7.21 3.09 -5.75
CA MET A 298 -7.27 3.85 -4.51
C MET A 298 -5.90 3.90 -3.85
N TYR A 299 -5.52 5.09 -3.35
CA TYR A 299 -4.21 5.33 -2.75
C TYR A 299 -4.38 5.90 -1.35
N GLU A 300 -3.61 5.38 -0.39
CA GLU A 300 -3.79 5.67 1.02
C GLU A 300 -2.47 5.63 1.81
N PRO A 301 -2.31 6.42 2.90
CA PRO A 301 -1.34 6.13 3.92
C PRO A 301 -1.71 4.83 4.64
N ILE A 302 -0.73 4.00 4.99
CA ILE A 302 -0.97 2.70 5.65
C ILE A 302 -1.36 2.88 7.12
N GLY A 303 -0.98 3.99 7.74
CA GLY A 303 -1.35 4.33 9.11
C GLY A 303 -2.87 4.49 9.26
N GLY A 304 -3.44 3.89 10.31
CA GLY A 304 -4.86 4.02 10.63
C GLY A 304 -5.26 5.43 11.08
N THR A 305 -6.42 5.54 11.72
CA THR A 305 -7.04 6.82 12.10
C THR A 305 -6.29 7.61 13.17
N ALA A 306 -5.37 6.99 13.93
CA ALA A 306 -4.55 7.60 14.98
C ALA A 306 -5.36 8.59 15.86
N PRO A 307 -6.42 8.12 16.54
CA PRO A 307 -7.44 8.97 17.16
C PRO A 307 -6.87 9.91 18.22
N ASP A 308 -5.82 9.50 18.93
CA ASP A 308 -5.16 10.33 19.95
C ASP A 308 -4.51 11.60 19.37
N TRP A 309 -4.34 11.65 18.06
CA TRP A 309 -3.71 12.78 17.36
C TRP A 309 -4.68 13.61 16.54
N THR A 310 -5.95 13.24 16.50
CA THR A 310 -6.98 13.97 15.75
C THR A 310 -7.09 15.43 16.20
N GLY A 311 -6.98 16.36 15.25
CA GLY A 311 -7.08 17.80 15.50
C GLY A 311 -5.86 18.44 16.17
N LYS A 312 -4.80 17.67 16.47
CA LYS A 312 -3.61 18.17 17.17
C LYS A 312 -2.51 18.72 16.25
N ASN A 313 -2.67 18.60 14.94
CA ASN A 313 -1.67 19.02 13.95
C ASN A 313 -0.25 18.48 14.26
N GLY A 314 -0.19 17.24 14.77
CA GLY A 314 1.05 16.60 15.23
C GLY A 314 1.33 15.26 14.58
N ILE A 315 0.49 14.80 13.63
CA ILE A 315 0.67 13.54 12.90
C ILE A 315 1.62 13.71 11.71
N ASN A 316 2.38 12.66 11.37
CA ASN A 316 3.29 12.70 10.23
C ASN A 316 2.51 12.55 8.90
N PRO A 317 2.56 13.53 7.97
CA PRO A 317 1.84 13.47 6.70
C PRO A 317 2.62 12.78 5.58
N ILE A 318 3.86 12.34 5.80
CA ILE A 318 4.74 11.81 4.74
C ILE A 318 4.11 10.60 4.03
N ALA A 319 3.46 9.69 4.77
CA ALA A 319 2.78 8.54 4.18
C ALA A 319 1.68 8.96 3.19
N ALA A 320 0.86 9.95 3.54
CA ALA A 320 -0.18 10.46 2.64
C ALA A 320 0.43 11.18 1.43
N ILE A 321 1.50 11.96 1.63
CA ILE A 321 2.22 12.61 0.52
C ILE A 321 2.84 11.55 -0.41
N GLY A 322 3.41 10.47 0.14
CA GLY A 322 3.92 9.33 -0.64
C GLY A 322 2.81 8.61 -1.42
N ALA A 323 1.63 8.43 -0.82
CA ALA A 323 0.47 7.88 -1.51
C ALA A 323 -0.01 8.78 -2.68
N ALA A 324 0.05 10.10 -2.52
CA ALA A 324 -0.21 11.05 -3.61
C ALA A 324 0.84 10.95 -4.73
N ALA A 325 2.12 10.75 -4.39
CA ALA A 325 3.18 10.50 -5.38
C ALA A 325 2.93 9.21 -6.17
N LEU A 326 2.61 8.12 -5.46
CA LEU A 326 2.27 6.84 -6.08
C LEU A 326 1.06 6.95 -7.01
N MET A 327 0.01 7.65 -6.57
CA MET A 327 -1.19 7.93 -7.36
C MET A 327 -0.87 8.65 -8.66
N ILE A 328 -0.17 9.77 -8.58
CA ILE A 328 0.06 10.58 -9.77
C ILE A 328 1.06 9.93 -10.74
N GLY A 329 2.00 9.14 -10.21
CA GLY A 329 2.91 8.32 -11.01
C GLY A 329 2.16 7.26 -11.82
N ASN A 330 1.19 6.57 -11.21
CA ASN A 330 0.34 5.58 -11.90
C ASN A 330 -0.61 6.21 -12.91
N LEU A 331 -0.98 7.49 -12.72
CA LEU A 331 -1.76 8.26 -13.71
C LEU A 331 -0.90 8.80 -14.87
N GLY A 332 0.41 8.50 -14.88
CA GLY A 332 1.34 8.80 -15.95
C GLY A 332 2.19 10.06 -15.76
N GLU A 333 2.04 10.77 -14.64
CA GLU A 333 2.83 11.95 -14.32
C GLU A 333 4.14 11.56 -13.58
N THR A 334 4.95 10.68 -14.18
CA THR A 334 6.13 10.06 -13.57
C THR A 334 7.12 11.10 -13.03
N LYS A 335 7.42 12.16 -13.81
CA LYS A 335 8.34 13.22 -13.36
C LYS A 335 7.84 13.98 -12.13
N ALA A 336 6.53 14.16 -12.01
CA ALA A 336 5.93 14.79 -10.84
C ALA A 336 6.02 13.87 -9.62
N ALA A 337 5.74 12.58 -9.79
CA ALA A 337 5.89 11.57 -8.74
C ALA A 337 7.34 11.49 -8.22
N GLU A 338 8.32 11.38 -9.12
CA GLU A 338 9.74 11.38 -8.78
C GLU A 338 10.18 12.66 -8.03
N ALA A 339 9.65 13.82 -8.43
CA ALA A 339 9.94 15.08 -7.76
C ALA A 339 9.34 15.13 -6.35
N ILE A 340 8.13 14.59 -6.12
CA ILE A 340 7.52 14.49 -4.79
C ILE A 340 8.37 13.55 -3.92
N GLU A 341 8.76 12.37 -4.43
CA GLU A 341 9.64 11.43 -3.73
C GLU A 341 10.98 12.08 -3.33
N ALA A 342 11.61 12.81 -4.25
CA ALA A 342 12.84 13.55 -3.98
C ALA A 342 12.63 14.66 -2.94
N ALA A 343 11.47 15.33 -2.93
CA ALA A 343 11.14 16.36 -1.94
C ALA A 343 10.92 15.73 -0.55
N ILE A 344 10.29 14.55 -0.46
CA ILE A 344 10.21 13.77 0.78
C ILE A 344 11.63 13.48 1.30
N ALA A 345 12.49 12.90 0.45
CA ALA A 345 13.86 12.56 0.81
C ALA A 345 14.72 13.76 1.27
N LYS A 346 14.44 14.97 0.77
CA LYS A 346 15.06 16.22 1.23
C LYS A 346 14.47 16.76 2.54
N THR A 347 13.25 16.36 2.87
CA THR A 347 12.53 16.86 4.05
C THR A 347 12.78 15.99 5.28
N THR A 348 12.79 14.67 5.12
CA THR A 348 12.94 13.72 6.23
C THR A 348 14.20 13.93 7.08
N PRO A 349 15.39 14.31 6.54
CA PRO A 349 16.56 14.61 7.38
C PRO A 349 16.42 15.86 8.25
N LYS A 350 15.45 16.73 7.97
CA LYS A 350 15.18 17.94 8.75
C LYS A 350 14.24 17.69 9.92
N MET A 351 13.57 16.54 9.93
CA MET A 351 12.66 16.12 11.00
C MET A 351 13.45 15.53 12.17
N LYS A 352 13.01 15.81 13.38
CA LYS A 352 13.64 15.27 14.59
C LYS A 352 13.46 13.76 14.71
N THR A 353 12.23 13.32 14.47
CA THR A 353 11.83 11.91 14.39
C THR A 353 10.65 11.77 13.42
N GLN A 354 10.22 10.53 13.17
CA GLN A 354 8.99 10.24 12.41
C GLN A 354 7.76 10.05 13.30
N LEU A 355 7.95 10.08 14.62
CA LEU A 355 6.89 9.83 15.60
C LEU A 355 5.97 11.06 15.75
N ALA A 356 4.67 10.79 15.81
CA ALA A 356 3.67 11.82 16.04
C ALA A 356 3.97 12.65 17.30
N GLY A 357 3.81 13.97 17.21
CA GLY A 357 4.10 14.91 18.29
C GLY A 357 5.59 15.14 18.60
N GLN A 358 6.50 14.37 17.98
CA GLN A 358 7.94 14.46 18.25
C GLN A 358 8.77 14.85 17.01
N MET A 359 8.12 15.15 15.90
CA MET A 359 8.76 15.48 14.61
C MET A 359 9.64 16.75 14.64
N GLY A 360 9.46 17.60 15.63
CA GLY A 360 10.06 18.93 15.67
C GLY A 360 9.32 19.95 14.79
N TRP A 361 8.28 19.49 14.08
CA TRP A 361 7.42 20.25 13.17
C TRP A 361 5.98 19.81 13.33
N THR A 362 5.02 20.71 13.03
CA THR A 362 3.61 20.33 12.93
C THR A 362 3.32 19.60 11.61
N THR A 363 2.20 18.90 11.52
CA THR A 363 1.71 18.25 10.29
C THR A 363 1.74 19.23 9.10
N THR A 364 1.20 20.43 9.30
CA THR A 364 1.16 21.49 8.30
C THR A 364 2.55 21.95 7.87
N GLN A 365 3.47 22.15 8.81
CA GLN A 365 4.83 22.55 8.52
C GLN A 365 5.61 21.50 7.73
N VAL A 366 5.42 20.22 8.03
CA VAL A 366 6.03 19.13 7.23
C VAL A 366 5.53 19.17 5.79
N GLY A 367 4.22 19.30 5.58
CA GLY A 367 3.66 19.45 4.24
C GLY A 367 4.19 20.68 3.49
N ASP A 368 4.34 21.80 4.18
CA ASP A 368 4.93 23.04 3.61
C ASP A 368 6.40 22.83 3.21
N LEU A 369 7.18 22.11 4.04
CA LEU A 369 8.58 21.79 3.73
C LEU A 369 8.69 20.93 2.48
N VAL A 370 7.85 19.90 2.34
CA VAL A 370 7.83 19.06 1.13
C VAL A 370 7.41 19.88 -0.09
N ALA A 371 6.34 20.67 0.01
CA ALA A 371 5.85 21.50 -1.09
C ALA A 371 6.89 22.54 -1.56
N LYS A 372 7.66 23.11 -0.64
CA LYS A 372 8.76 24.05 -0.95
C LYS A 372 9.99 23.34 -1.53
N SER A 373 10.14 22.06 -1.31
CA SER A 373 11.30 21.27 -1.77
C SER A 373 11.11 20.68 -3.18
N LEU A 374 9.90 20.82 -3.76
CA LEU A 374 9.60 20.49 -5.14
C LEU A 374 10.32 21.47 -6.07
#